data_c809705f76f941cdb526d261134de73d
#
_entry.id   c809705f76f941cdb526d261134de73d
#
_cell.length_a   1.000
_cell.length_b   1.000
_cell.length_c   1.000
_cell.angle_alpha   90.00
_cell.angle_beta   90.00
_cell.angle_gamma   90.00
#
_symmetry.space_group_name_H-M   'P 1'
#
loop_
_entity.id
_entity.type
_entity.pdbx_description
1 polymer ?
#
loop_
_entity_poly.entity_id
_entity_poly.type
_entity_poly.pdbx_seq_one_letter_code
_entity_poly.pdbx_strand_id
1 'polypeptide(L)'
;MSFHAIVIGTGVDALVAAHLLARRGKQVLLVEERSPAIRDFGWVPSQIVAELGLALEVEAPDPWAVALLPDGAKLELWRDIGRSSQSIRHYSERDAQKWPGFCRRMAALARLFEQLYLEAPTDPLNLRFALGVRGLGREGMVDLMRLLPMPVTELLDDWFECDALKGALAAMGILNIQQGPRSGGTAFRFLHHHVGSPEGVFRPPRTELSTRLRQLARLGLYFKAAETKKILTKAGRARGVLLGDGEEIEAPIVVSGADPRRTLLELADPGWLDPELARAVGNIRARGVAARLLFEGPANGNLVFAPSLDYLERAYDEIKYGRVSREPYLEAHSSPRGLEVHFQYVPQGAKEDFGDLAATARRLLPGLENAKLVSILGPADLERDEGWPQGQPYHAELALDQALWMRPLPELSQYKTPIEGLWLCGPAMHPGGGVAGAAGYNCSQAILKEKI
;
A
#
# COMPACT_ATOMS: atom_id res chain seq x y z
N MET A 1 13.04 -32.63 -8.27
CA MET A 1 12.33 -32.34 -7.01
C MET A 1 10.88 -32.12 -7.33
N SER A 2 9.96 -32.62 -6.52
CA SER A 2 8.53 -32.30 -6.68
C SER A 2 8.16 -31.19 -5.69
N PHE A 3 7.57 -30.11 -6.18
CA PHE A 3 7.07 -29.01 -5.35
C PHE A 3 5.60 -29.22 -5.01
N HIS A 4 5.20 -28.83 -3.80
CA HIS A 4 3.81 -28.76 -3.39
C HIS A 4 3.15 -27.45 -3.81
N ALA A 5 3.94 -26.37 -3.87
CA ALA A 5 3.49 -25.05 -4.31
C ALA A 5 4.58 -24.28 -5.04
N ILE A 6 4.17 -23.50 -6.02
CA ILE A 6 5.00 -22.47 -6.66
C ILE A 6 4.40 -21.10 -6.30
N VAL A 7 5.24 -20.19 -5.82
CA VAL A 7 4.85 -18.79 -5.55
C VAL A 7 5.54 -17.91 -6.58
N ILE A 8 4.79 -17.05 -7.26
CA ILE A 8 5.29 -16.11 -8.27
C ILE A 8 5.31 -14.71 -7.66
N GLY A 9 6.45 -14.04 -7.71
CA GLY A 9 6.57 -12.63 -7.33
C GLY A 9 7.72 -12.34 -6.37
N THR A 10 8.09 -11.07 -6.29
CA THR A 10 9.20 -10.54 -5.46
C THR A 10 8.73 -9.72 -4.25
N GLY A 11 7.44 -9.37 -4.22
CA GLY A 11 6.85 -8.54 -3.18
C GLY A 11 6.76 -9.23 -1.82
N VAL A 12 6.60 -8.43 -0.78
CA VAL A 12 6.52 -8.90 0.62
C VAL A 12 5.42 -9.94 0.84
N ASP A 13 4.28 -9.80 0.17
CA ASP A 13 3.15 -10.74 0.30
C ASP A 13 3.50 -12.14 -0.27
N ALA A 14 4.17 -12.19 -1.41
CA ALA A 14 4.65 -13.45 -2.00
C ALA A 14 5.69 -14.14 -1.08
N LEU A 15 6.62 -13.38 -0.53
CA LEU A 15 7.61 -13.89 0.44
C LEU A 15 6.94 -14.45 1.70
N VAL A 16 6.00 -13.70 2.28
CA VAL A 16 5.26 -14.16 3.47
C VAL A 16 4.50 -15.44 3.17
N ALA A 17 3.77 -15.51 2.05
CA ALA A 17 3.05 -16.71 1.65
C ALA A 17 3.98 -17.91 1.49
N ALA A 18 5.11 -17.75 0.78
CA ALA A 18 6.09 -18.81 0.56
C ALA A 18 6.69 -19.34 1.86
N HIS A 19 7.11 -18.43 2.76
CA HIS A 19 7.67 -18.82 4.07
C HIS A 19 6.66 -19.54 4.96
N LEU A 20 5.41 -19.09 4.98
CA LEU A 20 4.36 -19.72 5.81
C LEU A 20 3.96 -21.09 5.29
N LEU A 21 3.84 -21.27 3.97
CA LEU A 21 3.60 -22.59 3.37
C LEU A 21 4.76 -23.55 3.65
N ALA A 22 6.01 -23.11 3.50
CA ALA A 22 7.18 -23.92 3.80
C ALA A 22 7.26 -24.29 5.30
N ARG A 23 6.92 -23.37 6.20
CA ARG A 23 6.83 -23.63 7.64
C ARG A 23 5.84 -24.74 7.99
N ARG A 24 4.79 -24.92 7.18
CA ARG A 24 3.82 -26.01 7.33
C ARG A 24 4.23 -27.30 6.60
N GLY A 25 5.50 -27.44 6.27
CA GLY A 25 6.10 -28.66 5.70
C GLY A 25 5.88 -28.81 4.18
N LYS A 26 5.43 -27.78 3.48
CA LYS A 26 5.32 -27.81 2.01
C LYS A 26 6.69 -27.57 1.38
N GLN A 27 6.98 -28.26 0.26
CA GLN A 27 8.11 -27.92 -0.62
C GLN A 27 7.65 -26.79 -1.54
N VAL A 28 8.21 -25.61 -1.39
CA VAL A 28 7.78 -24.38 -2.07
C VAL A 28 8.90 -23.84 -2.93
N LEU A 29 8.62 -23.55 -4.19
CA LEU A 29 9.49 -22.80 -5.07
C LEU A 29 8.98 -21.35 -5.17
N LEU A 30 9.80 -20.37 -4.81
CA LEU A 30 9.53 -18.96 -5.07
C LEU A 30 10.25 -18.54 -6.36
N VAL A 31 9.49 -18.13 -7.36
CA VAL A 31 10.00 -17.62 -8.64
C VAL A 31 9.99 -16.09 -8.59
N GLU A 32 11.19 -15.50 -8.65
CA GLU A 32 11.42 -14.06 -8.56
C GLU A 32 11.77 -13.48 -9.93
N GLU A 33 10.93 -12.65 -10.49
CA GLU A 33 11.12 -12.05 -11.82
C GLU A 33 11.97 -10.79 -11.82
N ARG A 34 12.07 -10.10 -10.67
CA ARG A 34 12.70 -8.79 -10.54
C ARG A 34 13.49 -8.68 -9.25
N SER A 35 14.34 -7.66 -9.17
CA SER A 35 14.99 -7.30 -7.92
C SER A 35 13.97 -6.77 -6.91
N PRO A 36 14.10 -7.15 -5.63
CA PRO A 36 13.17 -6.74 -4.59
C PRO A 36 13.31 -5.26 -4.22
N ALA A 37 12.23 -4.68 -3.72
CA ALA A 37 12.29 -3.42 -2.99
C ALA A 37 13.21 -3.52 -1.78
N ILE A 38 13.92 -2.44 -1.45
CA ILE A 38 14.84 -2.40 -0.30
C ILE A 38 14.08 -2.24 1.00
N ARG A 39 12.94 -1.55 0.98
CA ARG A 39 12.07 -1.30 2.13
C ARG A 39 10.63 -1.52 1.78
N ASP A 40 9.92 -2.11 2.74
CA ASP A 40 8.49 -2.31 2.66
C ASP A 40 7.78 -1.11 3.32
N PHE A 41 6.71 -0.68 2.68
CA PHE A 41 5.85 0.39 3.17
C PHE A 41 4.57 -0.20 3.73
N GLY A 42 4.25 0.14 4.96
CA GLY A 42 3.02 -0.28 5.61
C GLY A 42 3.22 -0.96 6.96
N TRP A 43 2.13 -1.11 7.66
CA TRP A 43 2.10 -1.85 8.91
C TRP A 43 2.36 -3.34 8.68
N VAL A 44 3.24 -3.93 9.49
CA VAL A 44 3.43 -5.38 9.56
C VAL A 44 2.73 -5.91 10.81
N PRO A 45 1.67 -6.69 10.69
CA PRO A 45 0.99 -7.28 11.83
C PRO A 45 1.92 -8.13 12.70
N SER A 46 1.87 -7.94 14.03
CA SER A 46 2.70 -8.67 14.98
C SER A 46 2.54 -10.18 14.90
N GLN A 47 1.35 -10.66 14.53
CA GLN A 47 1.07 -12.08 14.28
C GLN A 47 1.96 -12.65 13.15
N ILE A 48 2.14 -11.90 12.06
CA ILE A 48 2.99 -12.33 10.94
C ILE A 48 4.44 -12.44 11.41
N VAL A 49 4.92 -11.43 12.14
CA VAL A 49 6.28 -11.40 12.70
C VAL A 49 6.52 -12.59 13.63
N ALA A 50 5.57 -12.86 14.54
CA ALA A 50 5.64 -13.98 15.47
C ALA A 50 5.60 -15.35 14.76
N GLU A 51 4.68 -15.55 13.80
CA GLU A 51 4.61 -16.80 13.05
C GLU A 51 5.84 -17.02 12.17
N LEU A 52 6.47 -15.98 11.65
CA LEU A 52 7.70 -16.12 10.88
C LEU A 52 8.93 -16.34 11.76
N GLY A 53 8.86 -16.02 13.05
CA GLY A 53 9.94 -16.11 14.02
C GLY A 53 11.02 -15.04 13.77
N LEU A 54 10.60 -13.83 13.40
CA LEU A 54 11.48 -12.71 13.07
C LEU A 54 11.54 -11.70 14.21
N ALA A 55 12.69 -11.02 14.32
CA ALA A 55 12.78 -9.71 14.96
C ALA A 55 12.79 -8.67 13.82
N LEU A 56 11.85 -7.72 13.87
CA LEU A 56 11.70 -6.70 12.84
C LEU A 56 11.87 -5.32 13.47
N GLU A 57 12.80 -4.56 12.93
CA GLU A 57 12.94 -3.15 13.27
C GLU A 57 11.95 -2.33 12.44
N VAL A 58 11.25 -1.42 13.12
CA VAL A 58 10.31 -0.49 12.50
C VAL A 58 10.93 0.90 12.50
N GLU A 59 10.98 1.52 11.33
CA GLU A 59 11.47 2.88 11.21
C GLU A 59 10.52 3.84 11.96
N ALA A 60 11.06 4.61 12.89
CA ALA A 60 10.29 5.44 13.81
C ALA A 60 10.83 6.87 13.88
N PRO A 61 10.73 7.64 12.76
CA PRO A 61 11.20 9.03 12.77
C PRO A 61 10.45 9.87 13.81
N ASP A 62 11.14 10.84 14.39
CA ASP A 62 10.58 11.76 15.37
C ASP A 62 11.23 13.14 15.26
N PRO A 63 10.55 14.15 14.65
CA PRO A 63 9.13 14.15 14.27
C PRO A 63 8.80 13.15 13.16
N TRP A 64 7.58 12.59 13.21
CA TRP A 64 7.10 11.68 12.18
C TRP A 64 6.68 12.40 10.88
N ALA A 65 6.39 13.71 10.95
CA ALA A 65 6.19 14.58 9.80
C ALA A 65 6.60 16.03 10.13
N VAL A 66 7.19 16.69 9.15
CA VAL A 66 7.47 18.12 9.14
C VAL A 66 6.72 18.72 7.95
N ALA A 67 5.57 19.34 8.23
CA ALA A 67 4.81 20.05 7.20
C ALA A 67 5.49 21.39 6.88
N LEU A 68 5.87 21.55 5.62
CA LEU A 68 6.51 22.75 5.11
C LEU A 68 5.45 23.71 4.56
N LEU A 69 5.59 24.98 4.83
CA LEU A 69 4.68 26.03 4.40
C LEU A 69 5.34 26.95 3.37
N PRO A 70 4.56 27.61 2.50
CA PRO A 70 5.09 28.47 1.43
C PRO A 70 5.94 29.65 1.92
N ASP A 71 5.69 30.14 3.13
CA ASP A 71 6.43 31.22 3.81
C ASP A 71 7.73 30.76 4.50
N GLY A 72 8.05 29.45 4.40
CA GLY A 72 9.20 28.84 5.06
C GLY A 72 8.96 28.40 6.50
N ALA A 73 7.78 28.65 7.06
CA ALA A 73 7.39 28.12 8.38
C ALA A 73 7.23 26.60 8.35
N LYS A 74 7.27 25.96 9.51
CA LYS A 74 7.21 24.49 9.65
C LYS A 74 6.28 24.12 10.78
N LEU A 75 5.38 23.17 10.51
CA LEU A 75 4.59 22.50 11.54
C LEU A 75 5.16 21.10 11.78
N GLU A 76 5.70 20.84 12.95
CA GLU A 76 6.28 19.56 13.32
C GLU A 76 5.28 18.71 14.09
N LEU A 77 5.10 17.47 13.63
CA LEU A 77 4.22 16.48 14.24
C LEU A 77 5.07 15.35 14.82
N TRP A 78 5.00 15.22 16.14
CA TRP A 78 5.85 14.34 16.93
C TRP A 78 5.11 13.07 17.33
N ARG A 79 5.87 12.01 17.65
CA ARG A 79 5.29 10.78 18.23
C ARG A 79 4.65 11.05 19.59
N ASP A 80 5.19 12.00 20.34
CA ASP A 80 4.57 12.52 21.55
C ASP A 80 3.42 13.47 21.20
N ILE A 81 2.20 13.12 21.63
CA ILE A 81 0.98 13.89 21.36
C ILE A 81 1.04 15.29 21.97
N GLY A 82 1.66 15.42 23.14
CA GLY A 82 1.81 16.72 23.84
C GLY A 82 2.73 17.66 23.08
N ARG A 83 3.86 17.15 22.56
CA ARG A 83 4.78 17.94 21.71
C ARG A 83 4.10 18.37 20.41
N SER A 84 3.33 17.49 19.78
CA SER A 84 2.53 17.84 18.61
C SER A 84 1.52 18.93 18.94
N SER A 85 0.80 18.81 20.06
CA SER A 85 -0.12 19.87 20.53
C SER A 85 0.58 21.21 20.73
N GLN A 86 1.80 21.22 21.28
CA GLN A 86 2.59 22.45 21.43
C GLN A 86 2.97 23.06 20.08
N SER A 87 3.38 22.25 19.13
CA SER A 87 3.68 22.70 17.76
C SER A 87 2.43 23.27 17.06
N ILE A 88 1.29 22.58 17.16
CA ILE A 88 0.00 23.01 16.59
C ILE A 88 -0.48 24.33 17.23
N ARG A 89 -0.21 24.56 18.52
CA ARG A 89 -0.63 25.76 19.25
C ARG A 89 -0.09 27.06 18.64
N HIS A 90 1.07 27.03 17.98
CA HIS A 90 1.62 28.18 17.29
C HIS A 90 0.74 28.64 16.12
N TYR A 91 -0.14 27.77 15.61
CA TYR A 91 -1.04 28.02 14.48
C TYR A 91 -2.51 28.13 14.91
N SER A 92 -2.93 27.30 15.89
CA SER A 92 -4.29 27.31 16.44
C SER A 92 -4.32 26.71 17.85
N GLU A 93 -4.71 27.52 18.82
CA GLU A 93 -4.93 27.06 20.21
C GLU A 93 -6.09 26.04 20.28
N ARG A 94 -7.15 26.27 19.48
CA ARG A 94 -8.32 25.38 19.39
C ARG A 94 -7.92 23.99 18.90
N ASP A 95 -7.11 23.93 17.85
CA ASP A 95 -6.68 22.65 17.26
C ASP A 95 -5.72 21.89 18.18
N ALA A 96 -4.84 22.62 18.88
CA ALA A 96 -3.95 22.04 19.90
C ALA A 96 -4.74 21.35 21.02
N GLN A 97 -5.87 21.93 21.44
CA GLN A 97 -6.76 21.33 22.43
C GLN A 97 -7.54 20.12 21.91
N LYS A 98 -7.92 20.13 20.63
CA LYS A 98 -8.65 19.03 19.98
C LYS A 98 -7.77 17.86 19.59
N TRP A 99 -6.48 18.10 19.32
CA TRP A 99 -5.53 17.12 18.81
C TRP A 99 -5.52 15.79 19.59
N PRO A 100 -5.40 15.76 20.94
CA PRO A 100 -5.39 14.49 21.68
C PRO A 100 -6.70 13.70 21.53
N GLY A 101 -7.83 14.41 21.43
CA GLY A 101 -9.14 13.79 21.19
C GLY A 101 -9.24 13.11 19.83
N PHE A 102 -8.76 13.80 18.79
CA PHE A 102 -8.68 13.26 17.45
C PHE A 102 -7.80 12.01 17.37
N CYS A 103 -6.60 12.06 17.97
CA CYS A 103 -5.67 10.93 18.00
C CYS A 103 -6.32 9.68 18.63
N ARG A 104 -6.94 9.83 19.82
CA ARG A 104 -7.64 8.74 20.49
C ARG A 104 -8.78 8.16 19.65
N ARG A 105 -9.56 9.04 18.98
CA ARG A 105 -10.69 8.62 18.13
C ARG A 105 -10.22 7.81 16.94
N MET A 106 -9.22 8.29 16.22
CA MET A 106 -8.66 7.57 15.06
C MET A 106 -8.02 6.25 15.48
N ALA A 107 -7.27 6.21 16.56
CA ALA A 107 -6.67 4.98 17.09
C ALA A 107 -7.73 3.94 17.50
N ALA A 108 -8.86 4.36 18.06
CA ALA A 108 -9.96 3.46 18.39
C ALA A 108 -10.59 2.80 17.15
N LEU A 109 -10.79 3.59 16.08
CA LEU A 109 -11.28 3.08 14.80
C LEU A 109 -10.25 2.19 14.10
N ALA A 110 -8.97 2.55 14.12
CA ALA A 110 -7.89 1.77 13.51
C ALA A 110 -7.78 0.36 14.12
N ARG A 111 -7.91 0.21 15.44
CA ARG A 111 -7.88 -1.10 16.13
C ARG A 111 -8.94 -2.08 15.63
N LEU A 112 -10.10 -1.61 15.18
CA LEU A 112 -11.11 -2.47 14.56
C LEU A 112 -10.57 -3.06 13.23
N PHE A 113 -9.92 -2.24 12.42
CA PHE A 113 -9.37 -2.68 11.14
C PHE A 113 -8.15 -3.60 11.30
N GLU A 114 -7.35 -3.45 12.36
CA GLU A 114 -6.23 -4.36 12.65
C GLU A 114 -6.71 -5.83 12.72
N GLN A 115 -7.86 -6.07 13.34
CA GLN A 115 -8.44 -7.42 13.42
C GLN A 115 -9.00 -7.89 12.07
N LEU A 116 -9.68 -7.00 11.34
CA LEU A 116 -10.27 -7.33 10.04
C LEU A 116 -9.22 -7.65 8.96
N TYR A 117 -8.05 -7.03 9.04
CA TYR A 117 -7.01 -7.17 8.03
C TYR A 117 -6.24 -8.48 8.09
N LEU A 118 -6.38 -9.26 9.16
CA LEU A 118 -5.71 -10.55 9.35
C LEU A 118 -6.60 -11.76 9.06
N GLU A 119 -7.74 -11.54 8.47
CA GLU A 119 -8.64 -12.62 8.03
C GLU A 119 -9.04 -12.38 6.57
N ALA A 120 -9.35 -13.45 5.85
CA ALA A 120 -10.00 -13.29 4.55
C ALA A 120 -11.31 -12.52 4.76
N PRO A 121 -11.62 -11.53 3.88
CA PRO A 121 -12.81 -10.72 4.07
C PRO A 121 -14.04 -11.62 4.00
N THR A 122 -14.72 -11.73 5.12
CA THR A 122 -15.95 -12.49 5.25
C THR A 122 -17.14 -11.60 4.91
N ASP A 123 -18.30 -12.21 4.73
CA ASP A 123 -19.56 -11.51 4.54
C ASP A 123 -19.67 -10.34 5.54
N PRO A 124 -20.07 -9.13 5.11
CA PRO A 124 -20.30 -7.97 5.98
C PRO A 124 -21.29 -8.24 7.13
N LEU A 125 -22.05 -9.32 7.03
CA LEU A 125 -22.95 -9.80 8.10
C LEU A 125 -22.25 -10.75 9.09
N ASN A 126 -20.92 -10.92 9.01
CA ASN A 126 -20.18 -11.77 9.94
C ASN A 126 -20.35 -11.28 11.38
N LEU A 127 -20.70 -12.24 12.28
CA LEU A 127 -20.92 -11.97 13.69
C LEU A 127 -19.70 -11.32 14.38
N ARG A 128 -18.47 -11.68 14.00
CA ARG A 128 -17.24 -11.07 14.57
C ARG A 128 -17.13 -9.60 14.20
N PHE A 129 -17.40 -9.25 12.94
CA PHE A 129 -17.44 -7.86 12.52
C PHE A 129 -18.52 -7.09 13.26
N ALA A 130 -19.73 -7.64 13.32
CA ALA A 130 -20.85 -7.04 14.06
C ALA A 130 -20.53 -6.83 15.55
N LEU A 131 -19.85 -7.80 16.20
CA LEU A 131 -19.41 -7.67 17.59
C LEU A 131 -18.30 -6.61 17.75
N GLY A 132 -17.34 -6.56 16.82
CA GLY A 132 -16.30 -5.52 16.80
C GLY A 132 -16.89 -4.12 16.67
N VAL A 133 -17.82 -3.93 15.73
CA VAL A 133 -18.55 -2.67 15.52
C VAL A 133 -19.38 -2.32 16.77
N ARG A 134 -20.05 -3.30 17.37
CA ARG A 134 -20.79 -3.09 18.62
C ARG A 134 -19.88 -2.69 19.78
N GLY A 135 -18.63 -3.19 19.81
CA GLY A 135 -17.61 -2.82 20.79
C GLY A 135 -17.20 -1.34 20.73
N LEU A 136 -17.36 -0.69 19.57
CA LEU A 136 -17.15 0.75 19.43
C LEU A 136 -18.21 1.61 20.14
N GLY A 137 -19.32 1.01 20.58
CA GLY A 137 -20.47 1.74 21.09
C GLY A 137 -21.24 2.49 20.00
N ARG A 138 -22.33 3.17 20.39
CA ARG A 138 -23.19 3.87 19.43
C ARG A 138 -22.46 4.98 18.66
N GLU A 139 -21.66 5.77 19.35
CA GLU A 139 -20.91 6.89 18.72
C GLU A 139 -19.88 6.38 17.74
N GLY A 140 -19.06 5.38 18.14
CA GLY A 140 -18.04 4.82 17.25
C GLY A 140 -18.61 4.11 16.02
N MET A 141 -19.80 3.49 16.16
CA MET A 141 -20.50 2.92 15.02
C MET A 141 -20.98 4.01 14.04
N VAL A 142 -21.56 5.10 14.54
CA VAL A 142 -21.99 6.23 13.70
C VAL A 142 -20.76 6.84 12.99
N ASP A 143 -19.66 7.03 13.70
CA ASP A 143 -18.43 7.56 13.11
C ASP A 143 -17.89 6.66 12.02
N LEU A 144 -17.84 5.34 12.24
CA LEU A 144 -17.40 4.39 11.22
C LEU A 144 -18.26 4.49 9.95
N MET A 145 -19.58 4.50 10.12
CA MET A 145 -20.52 4.58 9.00
C MET A 145 -20.41 5.91 8.23
N ARG A 146 -20.13 7.00 8.92
CA ARG A 146 -19.89 8.31 8.30
C ARG A 146 -18.52 8.36 7.61
N LEU A 147 -17.49 7.85 8.27
CA LEU A 147 -16.09 7.94 7.81
C LEU A 147 -15.86 7.16 6.51
N LEU A 148 -16.49 6.00 6.33
CA LEU A 148 -16.26 5.17 5.15
C LEU A 148 -16.50 5.91 3.83
N PRO A 149 -17.66 6.55 3.56
CA PRO A 149 -17.90 7.29 2.32
C PRO A 149 -17.36 8.74 2.35
N MET A 150 -16.94 9.25 3.51
CA MET A 150 -16.64 10.67 3.73
C MET A 150 -15.38 11.10 2.97
N PRO A 151 -15.35 12.31 2.39
CA PRO A 151 -14.11 12.98 1.98
C PRO A 151 -13.22 13.29 3.19
N VAL A 152 -11.90 13.21 3.02
CA VAL A 152 -10.97 13.57 4.11
C VAL A 152 -11.06 15.05 4.49
N THR A 153 -11.49 15.91 3.57
CA THR A 153 -11.78 17.32 3.85
C THR A 153 -12.84 17.48 4.92
N GLU A 154 -13.98 16.81 4.79
CA GLU A 154 -15.06 16.88 5.77
C GLU A 154 -14.61 16.37 7.15
N LEU A 155 -13.89 15.23 7.16
CA LEU A 155 -13.34 14.71 8.40
C LEU A 155 -12.45 15.74 9.11
N LEU A 156 -11.55 16.38 8.37
CA LEU A 156 -10.58 17.29 8.98
C LEU A 156 -11.18 18.68 9.30
N ASP A 157 -12.14 19.15 8.53
CA ASP A 157 -12.86 20.41 8.80
C ASP A 157 -13.77 20.29 10.03
N ASP A 158 -14.36 19.12 10.33
CA ASP A 158 -15.09 18.85 11.57
C ASP A 158 -14.20 19.01 12.82
N TRP A 159 -12.90 18.73 12.70
CA TRP A 159 -11.98 18.76 13.81
C TRP A 159 -11.12 20.01 13.89
N PHE A 160 -10.57 20.50 12.79
CA PHE A 160 -9.49 21.48 12.75
C PHE A 160 -9.80 22.70 11.87
N GLU A 161 -9.15 23.82 12.21
CA GLU A 161 -9.15 25.05 11.42
C GLU A 161 -7.81 25.37 10.77
N CYS A 162 -6.68 24.85 11.33
CA CYS A 162 -5.34 25.07 10.80
C CYS A 162 -5.13 24.37 9.46
N ASP A 163 -4.96 25.12 8.37
CA ASP A 163 -4.78 24.58 7.02
C ASP A 163 -3.53 23.72 6.89
N ALA A 164 -2.42 24.11 7.51
CA ALA A 164 -1.18 23.35 7.48
C ALA A 164 -1.35 21.94 8.11
N LEU A 165 -2.06 21.85 9.24
CA LEU A 165 -2.36 20.58 9.90
C LEU A 165 -3.28 19.73 9.02
N LYS A 166 -4.37 20.32 8.49
CA LYS A 166 -5.32 19.62 7.62
C LYS A 166 -4.65 19.11 6.35
N GLY A 167 -3.81 19.92 5.69
CA GLY A 167 -3.08 19.52 4.49
C GLY A 167 -2.12 18.34 4.75
N ALA A 168 -1.31 18.42 5.81
CA ALA A 168 -0.36 17.37 6.18
C ALA A 168 -1.05 16.03 6.50
N LEU A 169 -2.23 16.06 7.13
CA LEU A 169 -3.01 14.87 7.43
C LEU A 169 -3.72 14.33 6.18
N ALA A 170 -4.38 15.20 5.39
CA ALA A 170 -5.11 14.82 4.19
C ALA A 170 -4.25 14.09 3.16
N ALA A 171 -2.95 14.38 3.12
CA ALA A 171 -1.99 13.72 2.27
C ALA A 171 -2.08 12.18 2.31
N MET A 172 -2.34 11.60 3.48
CA MET A 172 -2.51 10.14 3.64
C MET A 172 -3.83 9.62 3.07
N GLY A 173 -4.85 10.45 2.97
CA GLY A 173 -6.11 10.08 2.32
C GLY A 173 -6.04 10.00 0.80
N ILE A 174 -5.04 10.64 0.19
CA ILE A 174 -4.89 10.73 -1.26
C ILE A 174 -3.63 10.04 -1.81
N LEU A 175 -2.78 9.49 -0.95
CA LEU A 175 -1.52 8.86 -1.34
C LEU A 175 -1.72 7.74 -2.37
N ASN A 176 -1.02 7.80 -3.51
CA ASN A 176 -1.08 6.80 -4.59
C ASN A 176 -2.49 6.51 -5.15
N ILE A 177 -3.37 7.51 -5.21
CA ILE A 177 -4.68 7.36 -5.85
C ILE A 177 -5.01 8.59 -6.71
N GLN A 178 -5.74 8.37 -7.79
CA GLN A 178 -6.24 9.45 -8.65
C GLN A 178 -7.56 10.01 -8.09
N GLN A 179 -7.49 10.53 -6.86
CA GLN A 179 -8.58 11.22 -6.16
C GLN A 179 -8.02 12.41 -5.41
N GLY A 180 -8.79 13.49 -5.32
CA GLY A 180 -8.47 14.66 -4.49
C GLY A 180 -9.04 14.52 -3.08
N PRO A 181 -8.65 15.39 -2.14
CA PRO A 181 -9.11 15.33 -0.75
C PRO A 181 -10.62 15.53 -0.59
N ARG A 182 -11.32 16.12 -1.58
CA ARG A 182 -12.77 16.26 -1.61
C ARG A 182 -13.50 15.06 -2.20
N SER A 183 -12.77 14.03 -2.64
CA SER A 183 -13.38 12.81 -3.18
C SER A 183 -13.87 11.89 -2.06
N GLY A 184 -15.03 11.26 -2.25
CA GLY A 184 -15.59 10.29 -1.30
C GLY A 184 -14.67 9.11 -1.05
N GLY A 185 -14.66 8.60 0.20
CA GLY A 185 -13.83 7.48 0.62
C GLY A 185 -12.37 7.82 0.96
N THR A 186 -11.95 9.08 0.82
CA THR A 186 -10.58 9.49 1.17
C THR A 186 -10.35 9.54 2.68
N ALA A 187 -11.39 9.72 3.50
CA ALA A 187 -11.30 9.58 4.95
C ALA A 187 -11.09 8.11 5.37
N PHE A 188 -11.70 7.13 4.68
CA PHE A 188 -11.40 5.71 4.88
C PHE A 188 -9.92 5.41 4.58
N ARG A 189 -9.37 5.94 3.49
CA ARG A 189 -7.95 5.76 3.15
C ARG A 189 -7.02 6.37 4.17
N PHE A 190 -7.36 7.56 4.69
CA PHE A 190 -6.63 8.18 5.78
C PHE A 190 -6.59 7.25 7.01
N LEU A 191 -7.74 6.68 7.40
CA LEU A 191 -7.80 5.72 8.48
C LEU A 191 -7.02 4.43 8.16
N HIS A 192 -7.14 3.89 6.94
CA HIS A 192 -6.41 2.71 6.50
C HIS A 192 -4.89 2.86 6.66
N HIS A 193 -4.33 4.01 6.27
CA HIS A 193 -2.90 4.28 6.42
C HIS A 193 -2.48 4.56 7.87
N HIS A 194 -3.42 4.76 8.79
CA HIS A 194 -3.17 4.89 10.23
C HIS A 194 -3.23 3.54 10.96
N VAL A 195 -3.83 2.50 10.37
CA VAL A 195 -3.94 1.17 10.98
C VAL A 195 -2.55 0.64 11.35
N GLY A 196 -2.41 0.18 12.60
CA GLY A 196 -1.16 -0.35 13.14
C GLY A 196 -0.09 0.70 13.46
N SER A 197 -0.36 1.99 13.23
CA SER A 197 0.50 3.07 13.69
C SER A 197 0.23 3.42 15.17
N PRO A 198 1.23 3.92 15.90
CA PRO A 198 1.01 4.43 17.24
C PRO A 198 -0.01 5.58 17.27
N GLU A 199 -0.71 5.73 18.37
CA GLU A 199 -1.63 6.86 18.57
C GLU A 199 -0.92 8.20 18.32
N GLY A 200 -1.50 9.06 17.50
CA GLY A 200 -0.93 10.36 17.12
C GLY A 200 0.06 10.33 15.95
N VAL A 201 0.35 9.15 15.38
CA VAL A 201 1.21 9.00 14.20
C VAL A 201 0.35 8.61 13.00
N PHE A 202 0.19 9.52 12.03
CA PHE A 202 -0.67 9.33 10.86
C PHE A 202 0.16 9.06 9.60
N ARG A 203 1.13 8.13 9.72
CA ARG A 203 1.92 7.63 8.58
C ARG A 203 2.22 6.16 8.76
N PRO A 204 2.05 5.36 7.70
CA PRO A 204 2.43 3.96 7.74
C PRO A 204 3.94 3.82 8.02
N PRO A 205 4.33 2.85 8.83
CA PRO A 205 5.74 2.59 9.09
C PRO A 205 6.45 2.05 7.86
N ARG A 206 7.78 2.09 7.87
CA ARG A 206 8.65 1.38 6.93
C ARG A 206 9.43 0.31 7.66
N THR A 207 9.65 -0.81 6.96
CA THR A 207 10.35 -1.96 7.52
C THR A 207 11.27 -2.60 6.47
N GLU A 208 12.09 -3.53 6.90
CA GLU A 208 12.92 -4.36 6.03
C GLU A 208 12.43 -5.81 5.97
N LEU A 209 11.11 -6.03 6.06
CA LEU A 209 10.54 -7.38 6.13
C LEU A 209 10.95 -8.24 4.93
N SER A 210 10.86 -7.73 3.71
CA SER A 210 11.27 -8.44 2.50
C SER A 210 12.75 -8.85 2.54
N THR A 211 13.62 -7.94 2.97
CA THR A 211 15.06 -8.19 3.11
C THR A 211 15.32 -9.27 4.16
N ARG A 212 14.65 -9.18 5.31
CA ARG A 212 14.79 -10.19 6.40
C ARG A 212 14.28 -11.56 5.97
N LEU A 213 13.18 -11.63 5.24
CA LEU A 213 12.62 -12.88 4.73
C LEU A 213 13.55 -13.56 3.73
N ARG A 214 14.22 -12.81 2.85
CA ARG A 214 15.19 -13.39 1.92
C ARG A 214 16.43 -13.95 2.61
N GLN A 215 16.86 -13.34 3.71
CA GLN A 215 17.99 -13.81 4.52
C GLN A 215 17.61 -15.00 5.41
N LEU A 216 16.32 -15.22 5.65
CA LEU A 216 15.84 -16.29 6.51
C LEU A 216 15.90 -17.64 5.79
N ALA A 217 16.89 -18.45 6.11
CA ALA A 217 16.93 -19.83 5.64
C ALA A 217 15.74 -20.63 6.17
N ARG A 218 14.99 -21.27 5.28
CA ARG A 218 13.84 -22.10 5.65
C ARG A 218 13.85 -23.41 4.90
N LEU A 219 13.77 -24.50 5.65
CA LEU A 219 13.69 -25.83 5.07
C LEU A 219 12.43 -25.96 4.19
N GLY A 220 12.60 -26.47 2.97
CA GLY A 220 11.51 -26.63 2.02
C GLY A 220 11.17 -25.39 1.20
N LEU A 221 11.88 -24.26 1.39
CA LEU A 221 11.74 -23.06 0.55
C LEU A 221 12.96 -22.93 -0.37
N TYR A 222 12.70 -22.83 -1.67
CA TYR A 222 13.68 -22.68 -2.73
C TYR A 222 13.41 -21.42 -3.53
N PHE A 223 14.46 -20.75 -3.97
CA PHE A 223 14.39 -19.53 -4.76
C PHE A 223 14.89 -19.77 -6.17
N LYS A 224 14.21 -19.24 -7.18
CA LYS A 224 14.64 -19.24 -8.57
C LYS A 224 14.41 -17.87 -9.19
N ALA A 225 15.48 -17.22 -9.64
CA ALA A 225 15.41 -16.00 -10.41
C ALA A 225 15.06 -16.34 -11.86
N ALA A 226 13.82 -16.10 -12.26
CA ALA A 226 13.32 -16.36 -13.62
C ALA A 226 12.06 -15.56 -13.89
N GLU A 227 11.82 -15.24 -15.15
CA GLU A 227 10.54 -14.72 -15.61
C GLU A 227 9.51 -15.85 -15.73
N THR A 228 8.29 -15.65 -15.24
CA THR A 228 7.19 -16.56 -15.48
C THR A 228 6.47 -16.16 -16.78
N LYS A 229 6.49 -17.06 -17.76
CA LYS A 229 5.83 -16.86 -19.09
C LYS A 229 4.37 -17.29 -19.07
N LYS A 230 4.06 -18.38 -18.39
CA LYS A 230 2.72 -18.94 -18.36
C LYS A 230 2.46 -19.75 -17.09
N ILE A 231 1.23 -19.71 -16.62
CA ILE A 231 0.70 -20.65 -15.63
C ILE A 231 0.12 -21.82 -16.42
N LEU A 232 0.66 -23.01 -16.23
CA LEU A 232 0.23 -24.22 -16.88
C LEU A 232 -1.10 -24.68 -16.29
N THR A 233 -2.11 -24.85 -17.16
CA THR A 233 -3.46 -25.26 -16.74
C THR A 233 -3.91 -26.48 -17.54
N LYS A 234 -4.63 -27.39 -16.90
CA LYS A 234 -5.26 -28.55 -17.55
C LYS A 234 -6.60 -28.85 -16.89
N ALA A 235 -7.64 -28.94 -17.68
CA ALA A 235 -9.01 -29.22 -17.20
C ALA A 235 -9.44 -28.27 -16.05
N GLY A 236 -9.18 -26.95 -16.20
CA GLY A 236 -9.56 -25.94 -15.20
C GLY A 236 -8.71 -25.93 -13.93
N ARG A 237 -7.58 -26.64 -13.90
CA ARG A 237 -6.66 -26.73 -12.73
C ARG A 237 -5.27 -26.22 -13.09
N ALA A 238 -4.64 -25.49 -12.17
CA ALA A 238 -3.23 -25.16 -12.26
C ALA A 238 -2.37 -26.43 -12.10
N ARG A 239 -1.30 -26.53 -12.87
CA ARG A 239 -0.38 -27.67 -12.89
C ARG A 239 1.07 -27.25 -12.68
N GLY A 240 1.36 -25.97 -12.72
CA GLY A 240 2.71 -25.44 -12.59
C GLY A 240 2.91 -24.17 -13.39
N VAL A 241 4.14 -23.89 -13.74
CA VAL A 241 4.56 -22.70 -14.49
C VAL A 241 5.53 -23.06 -15.62
N LEU A 242 5.45 -22.29 -16.71
CA LEU A 242 6.47 -22.24 -17.77
C LEU A 242 7.32 -20.98 -17.54
N LEU A 243 8.63 -21.17 -17.46
CA LEU A 243 9.59 -20.09 -17.27
C LEU A 243 10.10 -19.50 -18.60
N GLY A 244 10.76 -18.36 -18.52
CA GLY A 244 11.29 -17.63 -19.67
C GLY A 244 12.34 -18.40 -20.48
N ASP A 245 13.07 -19.31 -19.84
CA ASP A 245 14.06 -20.21 -20.46
C ASP A 245 13.45 -21.48 -21.09
N GLY A 246 12.12 -21.64 -21.01
CA GLY A 246 11.38 -22.80 -21.53
C GLY A 246 11.26 -23.96 -20.53
N GLU A 247 11.79 -23.84 -19.31
CA GLU A 247 11.62 -24.86 -18.27
C GLU A 247 10.20 -24.90 -17.76
N GLU A 248 9.60 -26.07 -17.71
CA GLU A 248 8.30 -26.31 -17.06
C GLU A 248 8.51 -26.90 -15.67
N ILE A 249 7.90 -26.27 -14.66
CA ILE A 249 7.97 -26.74 -13.29
C ILE A 249 6.56 -27.05 -12.80
N GLU A 250 6.34 -28.29 -12.38
CA GLU A 250 5.02 -28.74 -11.94
C GLU A 250 4.84 -28.56 -10.42
N ALA A 251 3.63 -28.10 -10.06
CA ALA A 251 3.10 -28.09 -8.71
C ALA A 251 1.57 -27.99 -8.74
N PRO A 252 0.86 -28.65 -7.81
CA PRO A 252 -0.62 -28.59 -7.75
C PRO A 252 -1.16 -27.25 -7.24
N ILE A 253 -0.32 -26.42 -6.62
CA ILE A 253 -0.67 -25.11 -6.10
C ILE A 253 0.24 -24.06 -6.75
N VAL A 254 -0.38 -23.04 -7.37
CA VAL A 254 0.32 -21.85 -7.86
C VAL A 254 -0.25 -20.63 -7.15
N VAL A 255 0.60 -19.84 -6.52
CA VAL A 255 0.23 -18.63 -5.79
C VAL A 255 0.86 -17.43 -6.50
N SER A 256 0.06 -16.53 -7.02
CA SER A 256 0.56 -15.36 -7.73
C SER A 256 0.54 -14.10 -6.84
N GLY A 257 1.70 -13.48 -6.68
CA GLY A 257 1.87 -12.14 -6.10
C GLY A 257 1.79 -11.02 -7.13
N ALA A 258 1.65 -11.35 -8.43
CA ALA A 258 1.39 -10.38 -9.48
C ALA A 258 -0.05 -9.84 -9.39
N ASP A 259 -0.33 -8.77 -10.12
CA ASP A 259 -1.69 -8.24 -10.17
C ASP A 259 -2.67 -9.21 -10.84
N PRO A 260 -3.98 -9.09 -10.53
CA PRO A 260 -4.99 -10.02 -11.05
C PRO A 260 -5.12 -10.01 -12.58
N ARG A 261 -4.93 -8.88 -13.26
CA ARG A 261 -5.01 -8.79 -14.73
C ARG A 261 -3.89 -9.59 -15.35
N ARG A 262 -2.65 -9.33 -14.93
CA ARG A 262 -1.49 -10.09 -15.39
C ARG A 262 -1.64 -11.57 -15.09
N THR A 263 -2.07 -11.92 -13.88
CA THR A 263 -2.22 -13.33 -13.48
C THR A 263 -3.27 -14.07 -14.29
N LEU A 264 -4.47 -13.49 -14.43
CA LEU A 264 -5.63 -14.18 -14.99
C LEU A 264 -5.83 -13.97 -16.49
N LEU A 265 -5.34 -12.87 -17.07
CA LEU A 265 -5.54 -12.54 -18.48
C LEU A 265 -4.29 -12.73 -19.33
N GLU A 266 -3.08 -12.78 -18.72
CA GLU A 266 -1.82 -12.89 -19.45
C GLU A 266 -1.07 -14.20 -19.12
N LEU A 267 -0.86 -14.50 -17.81
CA LEU A 267 -0.12 -15.69 -17.40
C LEU A 267 -0.98 -16.96 -17.45
N ALA A 268 -2.23 -16.91 -17.00
CA ALA A 268 -3.16 -18.01 -17.13
C ALA A 268 -3.90 -17.97 -18.48
N ASP A 269 -4.55 -19.05 -18.83
CA ASP A 269 -5.43 -19.08 -20.01
C ASP A 269 -6.79 -18.46 -19.62
N PRO A 270 -7.15 -17.28 -20.16
CA PRO A 270 -8.43 -16.63 -19.83
C PRO A 270 -9.65 -17.41 -20.30
N GLY A 271 -9.50 -18.40 -21.16
CA GLY A 271 -10.58 -19.30 -21.58
C GLY A 271 -11.18 -20.14 -20.44
N TRP A 272 -10.52 -20.19 -19.28
CA TRP A 272 -11.04 -20.83 -18.07
C TRP A 272 -11.88 -19.89 -17.19
N LEU A 273 -11.98 -18.61 -17.54
CA LEU A 273 -12.76 -17.62 -16.81
C LEU A 273 -14.14 -17.45 -17.46
N ASP A 274 -15.13 -17.18 -16.64
CA ASP A 274 -16.39 -16.63 -17.14
C ASP A 274 -16.13 -15.28 -17.85
N PRO A 275 -16.75 -15.02 -19.02
CA PRO A 275 -16.53 -13.78 -19.77
C PRO A 275 -16.83 -12.49 -18.97
N GLU A 276 -17.81 -12.52 -18.07
CA GLU A 276 -18.13 -11.36 -17.20
C GLU A 276 -17.01 -11.13 -16.19
N LEU A 277 -16.49 -12.20 -15.60
CA LEU A 277 -15.35 -12.09 -14.67
C LEU A 277 -14.09 -11.62 -15.42
N ALA A 278 -13.80 -12.15 -16.60
CA ALA A 278 -12.64 -11.70 -17.41
C ALA A 278 -12.74 -10.21 -17.72
N ARG A 279 -13.92 -9.70 -18.08
CA ARG A 279 -14.18 -8.28 -18.27
C ARG A 279 -14.00 -7.48 -16.96
N ALA A 280 -14.54 -7.98 -15.84
CA ALA A 280 -14.40 -7.33 -14.53
C ALA A 280 -12.94 -7.23 -14.10
N VAL A 281 -12.14 -8.30 -14.28
CA VAL A 281 -10.69 -8.32 -14.03
C VAL A 281 -9.98 -7.27 -14.89
N GLY A 282 -10.31 -7.18 -16.19
CA GLY A 282 -9.77 -6.17 -17.11
C GLY A 282 -10.08 -4.72 -16.66
N ASN A 283 -11.19 -4.52 -15.97
CA ASN A 283 -11.64 -3.21 -15.48
C ASN A 283 -11.13 -2.84 -14.07
N ILE A 284 -10.36 -3.70 -13.40
CA ILE A 284 -9.73 -3.34 -12.11
C ILE A 284 -8.88 -2.09 -12.32
N ARG A 285 -9.18 -1.04 -11.57
CA ARG A 285 -8.41 0.22 -11.66
C ARG A 285 -7.10 0.08 -10.92
N ALA A 286 -6.00 0.39 -11.61
CA ALA A 286 -4.64 0.37 -11.10
C ALA A 286 -3.83 1.57 -11.63
N ARG A 287 -4.44 2.75 -11.69
CA ARG A 287 -3.79 3.95 -12.23
C ARG A 287 -2.71 4.43 -11.27
N GLY A 288 -1.45 4.41 -11.70
CA GLY A 288 -0.33 5.05 -11.04
C GLY A 288 -0.39 6.56 -11.26
N VAL A 289 -0.13 7.30 -10.20
CA VAL A 289 -0.29 8.76 -10.17
C VAL A 289 0.89 9.44 -9.48
N ALA A 290 2.02 8.75 -9.35
CA ALA A 290 3.17 9.28 -8.64
C ALA A 290 4.46 9.10 -9.43
N ALA A 291 5.37 10.06 -9.31
CA ALA A 291 6.77 9.88 -9.66
C ALA A 291 7.62 9.77 -8.40
N ARG A 292 8.72 9.05 -8.50
CA ARG A 292 9.74 8.90 -7.48
C ARG A 292 11.03 9.54 -7.95
N LEU A 293 11.54 10.49 -7.17
CA LEU A 293 12.84 11.10 -7.41
C LEU A 293 13.81 10.63 -6.32
N LEU A 294 15.03 10.33 -6.69
CA LEU A 294 16.10 10.00 -5.78
C LEU A 294 17.20 11.06 -5.89
N PHE A 295 17.56 11.68 -4.77
CA PHE A 295 18.68 12.60 -4.64
C PHE A 295 19.77 12.01 -3.75
N GLU A 296 21.04 12.36 -4.01
CA GLU A 296 22.14 12.07 -3.11
C GLU A 296 22.02 12.90 -1.81
N GLY A 297 22.34 12.28 -0.68
CA GLY A 297 22.38 12.94 0.63
C GLY A 297 21.28 12.49 1.59
N PRO A 298 21.46 12.77 2.88
CA PRO A 298 20.47 12.45 3.90
C PRO A 298 19.35 13.50 3.92
N ALA A 299 18.14 13.08 4.29
CA ALA A 299 17.09 14.00 4.73
C ALA A 299 17.03 14.06 6.25
N ASN A 300 16.66 15.19 6.76
CA ASN A 300 16.34 15.36 8.18
C ASN A 300 14.81 15.19 8.36
N GLY A 301 14.36 13.98 8.64
CA GLY A 301 12.95 13.67 8.90
C GLY A 301 12.11 13.41 7.64
N ASN A 302 10.80 13.22 7.84
CA ASN A 302 9.81 13.12 6.76
C ASN A 302 9.26 14.52 6.45
N LEU A 303 9.68 15.09 5.32
CA LEU A 303 9.21 16.41 4.87
C LEU A 303 7.93 16.26 4.06
N VAL A 304 6.95 17.12 4.30
CA VAL A 304 5.65 17.12 3.62
C VAL A 304 5.34 18.52 3.11
N PHE A 305 5.18 18.69 1.83
CA PHE A 305 4.69 19.92 1.25
C PHE A 305 3.25 19.75 0.79
N ALA A 306 2.33 20.07 1.68
CA ALA A 306 0.89 19.99 1.52
C ALA A 306 0.22 21.12 2.33
N PRO A 307 0.33 22.39 1.89
CA PRO A 307 0.03 23.56 2.72
C PRO A 307 -1.43 23.71 3.15
N SER A 308 -2.37 23.17 2.37
CA SER A 308 -3.81 23.23 2.67
C SER A 308 -4.60 22.18 1.89
N LEU A 309 -5.85 21.96 2.28
CA LEU A 309 -6.80 21.11 1.54
C LEU A 309 -7.06 21.63 0.12
N ASP A 310 -7.22 22.94 -0.03
CA ASP A 310 -7.43 23.58 -1.34
C ASP A 310 -6.23 23.45 -2.26
N TYR A 311 -5.01 23.53 -1.71
CA TYR A 311 -3.79 23.27 -2.46
C TYR A 311 -3.76 21.85 -3.03
N LEU A 312 -4.08 20.87 -2.21
CA LEU A 312 -4.12 19.46 -2.62
C LEU A 312 -5.21 19.19 -3.67
N GLU A 313 -6.36 19.86 -3.56
CA GLU A 313 -7.44 19.73 -4.56
C GLU A 313 -7.03 20.34 -5.90
N ARG A 314 -6.39 21.54 -5.91
CA ARG A 314 -5.86 22.13 -7.15
C ARG A 314 -4.75 21.26 -7.78
N ALA A 315 -3.90 20.65 -6.97
CA ALA A 315 -2.91 19.70 -7.47
C ALA A 315 -3.57 18.50 -8.16
N TYR A 316 -4.67 17.98 -7.59
CA TYR A 316 -5.46 16.90 -8.18
C TYR A 316 -6.17 17.33 -9.47
N ASP A 317 -6.65 18.56 -9.56
CA ASP A 317 -7.38 19.03 -10.75
C ASP A 317 -6.55 18.90 -12.03
N GLU A 318 -5.24 19.14 -11.97
CA GLU A 318 -4.36 19.07 -13.15
C GLU A 318 -4.28 17.66 -13.75
N ILE A 319 -4.25 16.61 -12.92
CA ILE A 319 -4.17 15.23 -13.45
C ILE A 319 -5.44 14.81 -14.19
N LYS A 320 -6.59 15.42 -13.91
CA LYS A 320 -7.84 15.19 -14.65
C LYS A 320 -7.70 15.55 -16.14
N TYR A 321 -6.78 16.45 -16.43
CA TYR A 321 -6.47 16.92 -17.79
C TYR A 321 -5.16 16.34 -18.33
N GLY A 322 -4.60 15.31 -17.66
CA GLY A 322 -3.35 14.68 -18.08
C GLY A 322 -2.09 15.54 -17.88
N ARG A 323 -2.15 16.53 -17.00
CA ARG A 323 -1.04 17.45 -16.72
C ARG A 323 -0.45 17.20 -15.33
N VAL A 324 0.85 17.51 -15.18
CA VAL A 324 1.51 17.61 -13.89
C VAL A 324 1.18 18.97 -13.28
N SER A 325 0.84 19.00 -12.00
CA SER A 325 0.57 20.26 -11.31
C SER A 325 1.83 21.09 -11.14
N ARG A 326 1.71 22.41 -11.34
CA ARG A 326 2.75 23.38 -10.97
C ARG A 326 2.85 23.60 -9.46
N GLU A 327 1.81 23.22 -8.73
CA GLU A 327 1.71 23.24 -7.28
C GLU A 327 1.50 21.80 -6.77
N PRO A 328 2.51 20.92 -6.84
CA PRO A 328 2.34 19.51 -6.52
C PRO A 328 2.36 19.23 -5.02
N TYR A 329 1.70 18.17 -4.62
CA TYR A 329 1.95 17.54 -3.33
C TYR A 329 3.25 16.73 -3.39
N LEU A 330 4.15 16.96 -2.43
CA LEU A 330 5.44 16.30 -2.28
C LEU A 330 5.63 15.73 -0.87
N GLU A 331 6.27 14.57 -0.80
CA GLU A 331 6.85 14.03 0.42
C GLU A 331 8.29 13.60 0.19
N ALA A 332 9.15 13.89 1.15
CA ALA A 332 10.54 13.44 1.10
C ALA A 332 10.91 12.70 2.38
N HIS A 333 11.66 11.61 2.24
CA HIS A 333 12.16 10.82 3.35
C HIS A 333 13.55 10.27 3.05
N SER A 334 14.33 10.03 4.09
CA SER A 334 15.61 9.35 3.97
C SER A 334 15.42 7.88 3.66
N SER A 335 16.27 7.36 2.76
CA SER A 335 16.41 5.95 2.50
C SER A 335 17.89 5.56 2.51
N PRO A 336 18.24 4.26 2.53
CA PRO A 336 19.62 3.82 2.36
C PRO A 336 20.27 4.25 1.03
N ARG A 337 19.46 4.61 0.04
CA ARG A 337 19.93 5.07 -1.28
C ARG A 337 20.13 6.58 -1.37
N GLY A 338 19.62 7.36 -0.39
CA GLY A 338 19.62 8.81 -0.40
C GLY A 338 18.27 9.39 0.02
N LEU A 339 17.96 10.59 -0.45
CA LEU A 339 16.67 11.23 -0.22
C LEU A 339 15.69 10.83 -1.30
N GLU A 340 14.66 10.08 -0.94
CA GLU A 340 13.54 9.74 -1.84
C GLU A 340 12.44 10.80 -1.73
N VAL A 341 12.02 11.32 -2.88
CA VAL A 341 10.91 12.29 -3.00
C VAL A 341 9.77 11.63 -3.74
N HIS A 342 8.64 11.49 -3.08
CA HIS A 342 7.36 11.15 -3.68
C HIS A 342 6.72 12.41 -4.26
N PHE A 343 6.36 12.35 -5.52
CA PHE A 343 5.71 13.43 -6.24
C PHE A 343 4.34 12.92 -6.71
N GLN A 344 3.29 13.41 -6.10
CA GLN A 344 1.91 12.97 -6.36
C GLN A 344 1.32 13.68 -7.58
N TYR A 345 0.39 13.02 -8.27
CA TYR A 345 -0.36 13.49 -9.42
C TYR A 345 0.47 13.71 -10.68
N VAL A 346 1.32 12.72 -10.96
CA VAL A 346 2.05 12.61 -12.22
C VAL A 346 1.33 11.61 -13.12
N PRO A 347 0.77 12.02 -14.27
CA PRO A 347 0.06 11.12 -15.19
C PRO A 347 1.00 10.18 -15.95
N GLN A 348 0.41 9.10 -16.50
CA GLN A 348 1.13 8.14 -17.31
C GLN A 348 1.66 8.73 -18.58
N GLY A 349 2.53 9.18 -19.03
CA GLY A 349 2.95 9.84 -20.28
C GLY A 349 3.69 11.16 -20.08
N ALA A 350 3.79 11.59 -18.82
CA ALA A 350 4.40 12.87 -18.44
C ALA A 350 5.93 12.92 -18.55
N LYS A 351 6.58 12.07 -19.35
CA LYS A 351 8.06 12.01 -19.46
C LYS A 351 8.71 13.33 -19.86
N GLU A 352 8.02 14.16 -20.61
CA GLU A 352 8.54 15.46 -21.06
C GLU A 352 8.68 16.46 -19.90
N ASP A 353 7.92 16.27 -18.80
CA ASP A 353 7.88 17.18 -17.65
C ASP A 353 8.88 16.81 -16.53
N PHE A 354 9.68 15.76 -16.68
CA PHE A 354 10.57 15.26 -15.60
C PHE A 354 11.67 16.27 -15.19
N GLY A 355 12.13 17.10 -16.09
CA GLY A 355 13.06 18.19 -15.76
C GLY A 355 12.48 19.19 -14.75
N ASP A 356 11.20 19.49 -14.90
CA ASP A 356 10.47 20.41 -14.02
C ASP A 356 10.19 19.81 -12.65
N LEU A 357 10.03 18.48 -12.54
CA LEU A 357 9.84 17.80 -11.25
C LEU A 357 11.02 18.00 -10.31
N ALA A 358 12.24 17.81 -10.82
CA ALA A 358 13.45 18.00 -10.03
C ALA A 358 13.66 19.45 -9.61
N ALA A 359 13.41 20.40 -10.52
CA ALA A 359 13.47 21.83 -10.23
C ALA A 359 12.44 22.23 -9.16
N THR A 360 11.23 21.70 -9.26
CA THR A 360 10.15 21.94 -8.30
C THR A 360 10.47 21.34 -6.93
N ALA A 361 11.01 20.12 -6.88
CA ALA A 361 11.45 19.52 -5.61
C ALA A 361 12.53 20.36 -4.93
N ARG A 362 13.53 20.85 -5.67
CA ARG A 362 14.58 21.74 -5.14
C ARG A 362 14.02 23.08 -4.62
N ARG A 363 12.99 23.60 -5.26
CA ARG A 363 12.35 24.85 -4.83
C ARG A 363 11.52 24.70 -3.57
N LEU A 364 10.86 23.55 -3.39
CA LEU A 364 9.86 23.35 -2.32
C LEU A 364 10.42 22.61 -1.09
N LEU A 365 11.49 21.83 -1.27
CA LEU A 365 12.08 21.03 -0.19
C LEU A 365 13.46 21.57 0.18
N PRO A 366 13.67 22.00 1.42
CA PRO A 366 14.96 22.53 1.88
C PRO A 366 16.05 21.46 1.86
N GLY A 367 17.28 21.87 1.54
CA GLY A 367 18.45 20.99 1.50
C GLY A 367 18.67 20.26 0.18
N LEU A 368 17.82 20.49 -0.83
CA LEU A 368 17.96 19.92 -2.17
C LEU A 368 18.61 20.85 -3.19
N GLU A 369 18.95 22.08 -2.82
CA GLU A 369 19.43 23.13 -3.73
C GLU A 369 20.63 22.65 -4.58
N ASN A 370 21.57 21.95 -3.92
CA ASN A 370 22.78 21.42 -4.56
C ASN A 370 22.85 19.89 -4.59
N ALA A 371 21.77 19.19 -4.17
CA ALA A 371 21.74 17.75 -4.14
C ALA A 371 21.75 17.20 -5.58
N LYS A 372 22.60 16.22 -5.85
CA LYS A 372 22.65 15.54 -7.14
C LYS A 372 21.42 14.64 -7.30
N LEU A 373 20.69 14.84 -8.40
CA LEU A 373 19.62 13.94 -8.80
C LEU A 373 20.22 12.64 -9.34
N VAL A 374 19.80 11.52 -8.76
CA VAL A 374 20.26 10.16 -9.14
C VAL A 374 19.30 9.56 -10.16
N SER A 375 18.00 9.64 -9.92
CA SER A 375 16.98 9.09 -10.81
C SER A 375 15.63 9.78 -10.66
N ILE A 376 14.83 9.71 -11.73
CA ILE A 376 13.40 10.01 -11.74
C ILE A 376 12.70 8.81 -12.36
N LEU A 377 11.70 8.28 -11.67
CA LEU A 377 10.87 7.17 -12.12
C LEU A 377 9.41 7.64 -12.14
N GLY A 378 8.84 7.78 -13.31
CA GLY A 378 7.42 8.05 -13.49
C GLY A 378 6.59 6.76 -13.45
N PRO A 379 5.25 6.85 -13.60
CA PRO A 379 4.38 5.67 -13.54
C PRO A 379 4.76 4.55 -14.53
N ALA A 380 5.15 4.89 -15.76
CA ALA A 380 5.58 3.91 -16.75
C ALA A 380 6.92 3.24 -16.42
N ASP A 381 7.84 3.98 -15.78
CA ASP A 381 9.12 3.43 -15.32
C ASP A 381 8.89 2.49 -14.12
N LEU A 382 8.00 2.87 -13.19
CA LEU A 382 7.62 2.04 -12.04
C LEU A 382 6.92 0.74 -12.49
N GLU A 383 6.13 0.77 -13.56
CA GLU A 383 5.55 -0.44 -14.15
C GLU A 383 6.63 -1.36 -14.71
N ARG A 384 7.55 -0.82 -15.49
CA ARG A 384 8.64 -1.58 -16.12
C ARG A 384 9.61 -2.15 -15.07
N ASP A 385 10.05 -1.34 -14.13
CA ASP A 385 11.17 -1.65 -13.24
C ASP A 385 10.71 -2.38 -11.96
N GLU A 386 9.57 -1.96 -11.38
CA GLU A 386 9.03 -2.53 -10.14
C GLU A 386 7.92 -3.55 -10.38
N GLY A 387 7.37 -3.62 -11.61
CA GLY A 387 6.22 -4.48 -11.93
C GLY A 387 4.90 -4.01 -11.34
N TRP A 388 4.80 -2.72 -11.04
CA TRP A 388 3.56 -2.13 -10.56
C TRP A 388 2.63 -1.81 -11.72
N PRO A 389 1.46 -2.44 -11.84
CA PRO A 389 0.58 -2.22 -12.97
C PRO A 389 0.26 -0.74 -13.12
N GLN A 390 0.55 -0.18 -14.28
CA GLN A 390 0.43 1.26 -14.58
C GLN A 390 1.16 2.17 -13.56
N GLY A 391 2.16 1.68 -12.83
CA GLY A 391 2.85 2.40 -11.77
C GLY A 391 2.11 2.46 -10.42
N GLN A 392 1.07 1.63 -10.22
CA GLN A 392 0.31 1.56 -8.98
C GLN A 392 0.94 0.58 -7.98
N PRO A 393 1.51 1.07 -6.84
CA PRO A 393 2.23 0.21 -5.88
C PRO A 393 1.32 -0.80 -5.17
N TYR A 394 0.01 -0.56 -5.14
CA TYR A 394 -0.96 -1.45 -4.51
C TYR A 394 -1.60 -2.44 -5.49
N HIS A 395 -1.13 -2.49 -6.73
CA HIS A 395 -1.60 -3.31 -7.85
C HIS A 395 -3.10 -3.16 -8.19
N ALA A 396 -3.86 -2.49 -7.37
CA ALA A 396 -5.22 -2.00 -7.57
C ALA A 396 -5.41 -0.75 -6.72
N GLU A 397 -6.14 0.24 -7.21
CA GLU A 397 -6.46 1.42 -6.41
C GLU A 397 -7.17 1.02 -5.12
N LEU A 398 -6.81 1.66 -4.00
CA LEU A 398 -7.52 1.49 -2.73
C LEU A 398 -8.68 2.49 -2.67
N ALA A 399 -9.57 2.44 -3.65
CA ALA A 399 -10.82 3.18 -3.65
C ALA A 399 -11.90 2.39 -2.89
N LEU A 400 -12.95 3.04 -2.41
CA LEU A 400 -13.96 2.41 -1.56
C LEU A 400 -14.64 1.21 -2.25
N ASP A 401 -14.87 1.30 -3.55
CA ASP A 401 -15.43 0.22 -4.38
C ASP A 401 -14.41 -0.87 -4.77
N GLN A 402 -13.16 -0.72 -4.38
CA GLN A 402 -12.09 -1.71 -4.48
C GLN A 402 -11.40 -1.94 -3.12
N ALA A 403 -12.16 -1.93 -2.03
CA ALA A 403 -11.67 -2.10 -0.67
C ALA A 403 -12.46 -3.18 0.08
N LEU A 404 -11.91 -3.68 1.17
CA LEU A 404 -12.54 -4.69 2.03
C LEU A 404 -12.96 -5.94 1.23
N TRP A 405 -14.22 -6.35 1.32
CA TRP A 405 -14.78 -7.51 0.60
C TRP A 405 -15.00 -7.28 -0.90
N MET A 406 -14.85 -6.05 -1.37
CA MET A 406 -14.87 -5.70 -2.80
C MET A 406 -13.47 -5.78 -3.45
N ARG A 407 -12.43 -6.12 -2.68
CA ARG A 407 -11.05 -6.03 -3.14
C ARG A 407 -10.49 -7.37 -3.61
N PRO A 408 -9.90 -7.45 -4.82
CA PRO A 408 -9.94 -6.49 -5.93
C PRO A 408 -11.29 -6.52 -6.64
N LEU A 409 -12.02 -7.61 -6.51
CA LEU A 409 -13.38 -7.92 -6.93
C LEU A 409 -14.01 -8.87 -5.90
N PRO A 410 -15.34 -8.86 -5.69
CA PRO A 410 -16.01 -9.77 -4.75
C PRO A 410 -15.68 -11.24 -5.00
N GLU A 411 -15.66 -11.67 -6.26
CA GLU A 411 -15.41 -13.05 -6.68
C GLU A 411 -13.99 -13.53 -6.37
N LEU A 412 -13.04 -12.61 -6.25
CA LEU A 412 -11.63 -12.89 -5.96
C LEU A 412 -11.24 -12.57 -4.51
N SER A 413 -12.12 -11.99 -3.72
CA SER A 413 -11.83 -11.47 -2.37
C SER A 413 -11.32 -12.53 -1.39
N GLN A 414 -11.62 -13.83 -1.65
CA GLN A 414 -11.18 -14.97 -0.84
C GLN A 414 -9.81 -15.54 -1.29
N TYR A 415 -9.03 -14.81 -2.06
CA TYR A 415 -7.72 -15.21 -2.63
C TYR A 415 -7.79 -16.34 -3.65
N LYS A 416 -8.90 -17.02 -3.81
CA LYS A 416 -9.14 -18.06 -4.81
C LYS A 416 -9.46 -17.47 -6.16
N THR A 417 -9.08 -18.20 -7.21
CA THR A 417 -9.54 -17.95 -8.57
C THR A 417 -10.47 -19.09 -9.03
N PRO A 418 -11.22 -18.93 -10.13
CA PRO A 418 -11.98 -20.03 -10.73
C PRO A 418 -11.10 -21.18 -11.22
N ILE A 419 -9.82 -20.94 -11.48
CA ILE A 419 -8.85 -21.98 -11.84
C ILE A 419 -8.42 -22.68 -10.56
N GLU A 420 -8.82 -23.93 -10.38
CA GLU A 420 -8.49 -24.72 -9.20
C GLU A 420 -6.98 -24.80 -8.97
N GLY A 421 -6.51 -24.62 -7.74
CA GLY A 421 -5.10 -24.58 -7.39
C GLY A 421 -4.36 -23.28 -7.73
N LEU A 422 -5.01 -22.30 -8.38
CA LEU A 422 -4.45 -20.96 -8.61
C LEU A 422 -4.99 -19.96 -7.58
N TRP A 423 -4.07 -19.29 -6.89
CA TRP A 423 -4.33 -18.34 -5.82
C TRP A 423 -3.67 -16.99 -6.08
N LEU A 424 -4.22 -15.93 -5.47
CA LEU A 424 -3.70 -14.56 -5.54
C LEU A 424 -3.27 -14.11 -4.14
N CYS A 425 -2.06 -13.55 -4.00
CA CYS A 425 -1.54 -13.09 -2.71
C CYS A 425 -0.91 -11.69 -2.75
N GLY A 426 -0.95 -11.01 -3.91
CA GLY A 426 -0.32 -9.69 -4.07
C GLY A 426 -1.07 -8.55 -3.40
N PRO A 427 -0.52 -7.32 -3.42
CA PRO A 427 -1.10 -6.15 -2.75
C PRO A 427 -2.44 -5.68 -3.35
N ALA A 428 -2.85 -6.24 -4.51
CA ALA A 428 -4.21 -6.06 -5.03
C ALA A 428 -5.26 -6.75 -4.16
N MET A 429 -4.89 -7.75 -3.37
CA MET A 429 -5.80 -8.51 -2.52
C MET A 429 -6.08 -7.78 -1.20
N HIS A 430 -7.09 -8.22 -0.47
CA HIS A 430 -7.38 -7.73 0.89
C HIS A 430 -6.17 -7.93 1.82
N PRO A 431 -5.83 -7.00 2.71
CA PRO A 431 -6.47 -5.70 2.97
C PRO A 431 -6.06 -4.59 1.99
N GLY A 432 -5.07 -4.82 1.15
CA GLY A 432 -4.51 -3.84 0.24
C GLY A 432 -3.13 -3.32 0.68
N GLY A 433 -2.49 -2.54 -0.19
CA GLY A 433 -1.22 -1.91 0.12
C GLY A 433 -1.30 -0.99 1.34
N GLY A 434 -0.20 -0.86 2.07
CA GLY A 434 -0.15 -0.18 3.37
C GLY A 434 -0.25 -1.14 4.56
N VAL A 435 -0.48 -2.46 4.32
CA VAL A 435 -0.46 -3.53 5.32
C VAL A 435 0.44 -4.66 4.80
N ALA A 436 1.73 -4.54 5.10
CA ALA A 436 2.77 -5.37 4.49
C ALA A 436 2.69 -6.85 4.93
N GLY A 437 2.62 -7.75 3.95
CA GLY A 437 2.59 -9.18 4.16
C GLY A 437 1.22 -9.77 4.53
N ALA A 438 0.20 -8.95 4.77
CA ALA A 438 -1.10 -9.43 5.23
C ALA A 438 -1.86 -10.21 4.14
N ALA A 439 -1.79 -9.79 2.88
CA ALA A 439 -2.42 -10.52 1.79
C ALA A 439 -1.77 -11.90 1.59
N GLY A 440 -0.44 -11.98 1.69
CA GLY A 440 0.29 -13.25 1.67
C GLY A 440 -0.03 -14.15 2.85
N TYR A 441 -0.14 -13.58 4.05
CA TYR A 441 -0.56 -14.28 5.26
C TYR A 441 -1.95 -14.89 5.09
N ASN A 442 -2.94 -14.07 4.77
CA ASN A 442 -4.33 -14.51 4.62
C ASN A 442 -4.49 -15.57 3.51
N CYS A 443 -3.81 -15.36 2.36
CA CYS A 443 -3.79 -16.34 1.27
C CYS A 443 -3.21 -17.69 1.74
N SER A 444 -2.08 -17.68 2.43
CA SER A 444 -1.47 -18.91 2.97
C SER A 444 -2.40 -19.65 3.95
N GLN A 445 -3.09 -18.90 4.83
CA GLN A 445 -4.08 -19.48 5.76
C GLN A 445 -5.28 -20.06 5.00
N ALA A 446 -5.73 -19.43 3.92
CA ALA A 446 -6.82 -19.95 3.08
C ALA A 446 -6.41 -21.27 2.40
N ILE A 447 -5.21 -21.34 1.82
CA ILE A 447 -4.66 -22.57 1.21
C ILE A 447 -4.56 -23.70 2.23
N LEU A 448 -4.06 -23.40 3.45
CA LEU A 448 -3.86 -24.41 4.49
C LEU A 448 -5.17 -24.95 5.10
N LYS A 449 -6.26 -24.21 5.03
CA LYS A 449 -7.60 -24.66 5.45
C LYS A 449 -8.28 -25.54 4.41
N GLU A 450 -7.89 -25.42 3.16
CA GLU A 450 -8.42 -26.29 2.10
C GLU A 450 -7.84 -27.70 2.27
N LYS A 451 -8.71 -28.71 2.33
CA LYS A 451 -8.27 -30.11 2.32
C LYS A 451 -7.82 -30.47 0.92
N ILE A 452 -6.55 -30.23 0.61
CA ILE A 452 -5.89 -30.63 -0.64
C ILE A 452 -5.35 -32.03 -0.50
#